data_b843f518ee3890ff04c1dd6f3e390f9d
#
_entry.id   b843f518ee3890ff04c1dd6f3e390f9d
#
_cell.length_a   1.000
_cell.length_b   1.000
_cell.length_c   1.000
_cell.angle_alpha   90.00
_cell.angle_beta   90.00
_cell.angle_gamma   90.00
#
_symmetry.space_group_name_H-M   'P 1'
#
loop_
_entity.id
_entity.type
_entity.pdbx_description
1 polymer ?
#
loop_
_entity_poly.entity_id
_entity_poly.type
_entity_poly.pdbx_seq_one_letter_code
_entity_poly.pdbx_strand_id
1 'polypeptide(L)'
;QRQMCIRDSITTGASQDIKQATATARDMVTKYGFSDRLGLIDYASSDEDEVFIGRDLAHTRPYGEDIATAIDEEVKNIIDDCYAQAKKIISEHMDVLEKSSELLLEKEKVTREEFEALFDNGSGTDDDGIMGTTIA
;
A
#
# COMPACT_ATOMS: atom_id res chain seq x y z
N GLN A 1 13.69 -1.38 8.48
CA GLN A 1 12.99 -0.09 8.43
C GLN A 1 11.47 -0.23 8.36
N ARG A 2 10.93 -1.22 7.65
CA ARG A 2 9.47 -1.45 7.56
C ARG A 2 8.84 -1.89 8.88
N GLN A 3 9.56 -2.62 9.73
CA GLN A 3 9.09 -3.00 11.07
C GLN A 3 8.85 -1.80 11.99
N MET A 4 9.64 -0.74 11.90
CA MET A 4 9.47 0.47 12.70
C MET A 4 8.22 1.26 12.32
N CYS A 5 7.80 1.24 11.05
CA CYS A 5 6.57 1.90 10.60
C CYS A 5 5.30 1.17 11.04
N ILE A 6 5.38 -0.11 11.38
CA ILE A 6 4.24 -0.97 11.71
C ILE A 6 3.93 -0.93 13.21
N ARG A 7 4.92 -0.64 14.06
CA ARG A 7 4.77 -0.51 15.52
C ARG A 7 4.65 0.94 15.96
N ASP A 8 3.54 1.59 15.64
CA ASP A 8 3.05 2.87 16.22
C ASP A 8 4.02 4.07 16.30
N SER A 9 5.20 4.04 15.69
CA SER A 9 6.05 5.22 15.61
C SER A 9 6.24 5.66 14.17
N ILE A 10 5.62 6.79 13.83
CA ILE A 10 5.87 7.48 12.55
C ILE A 10 7.30 8.00 12.59
N THR A 11 8.19 7.36 11.85
CA THR A 11 9.58 7.80 11.70
C THR A 11 9.75 8.57 10.40
N THR A 12 10.69 9.51 10.37
CA THR A 12 11.04 10.27 9.16
C THR A 12 11.55 9.37 8.01
N GLY A 13 11.97 8.12 8.31
CA GLY A 13 12.39 7.13 7.31
C GLY A 13 11.32 6.71 6.31
N ALA A 14 10.02 6.79 6.69
CA ALA A 14 8.91 6.47 5.82
C ALA A 14 8.44 7.66 4.95
N SER A 15 9.03 8.84 5.09
CA SER A 15 8.53 10.06 4.45
C SER A 15 8.53 9.98 2.91
N GLN A 16 9.53 9.33 2.33
CA GLN A 16 9.62 9.16 0.88
C GLN A 16 8.58 8.17 0.36
N ASP A 17 8.36 7.07 1.08
CA ASP A 17 7.35 6.07 0.73
C ASP A 17 5.94 6.68 0.80
N ILE A 18 5.67 7.49 1.83
CA ILE A 18 4.39 8.21 1.99
C ILE A 18 4.18 9.19 0.82
N LYS A 19 5.20 9.95 0.44
CA LYS A 19 5.11 10.86 -0.70
C LYS A 19 4.80 10.12 -1.99
N GLN A 20 5.48 9.00 -2.25
CA GLN A 20 5.28 8.20 -3.45
C GLN A 20 3.89 7.56 -3.48
N ALA A 21 3.43 6.99 -2.36
CA ALA A 21 2.10 6.43 -2.26
C ALA A 21 1.01 7.49 -2.50
N THR A 22 1.17 8.68 -1.90
CA THR A 22 0.23 9.80 -2.08
C THR A 22 0.21 10.28 -3.52
N ALA A 23 1.37 10.42 -4.17
CA ALA A 23 1.45 10.81 -5.58
C ALA A 23 0.76 9.79 -6.48
N THR A 24 1.02 8.49 -6.25
CA THR A 24 0.37 7.40 -7.00
C THR A 24 -1.15 7.42 -6.81
N ALA A 25 -1.64 7.53 -5.58
CA ALA A 25 -3.07 7.60 -5.31
C ALA A 25 -3.73 8.82 -5.97
N ARG A 26 -3.04 9.98 -5.97
CA ARG A 26 -3.51 11.18 -6.66
C ARG A 26 -3.60 10.97 -8.18
N ASP A 27 -2.58 10.36 -8.78
CA ASP A 27 -2.60 10.03 -10.21
C ASP A 27 -3.73 9.04 -10.56
N MET A 28 -4.00 8.06 -9.70
CA MET A 28 -5.12 7.12 -9.87
C MET A 28 -6.46 7.86 -9.94
N VAL A 29 -6.66 8.84 -9.09
CA VAL A 29 -7.91 9.61 -9.01
C VAL A 29 -8.01 10.65 -10.12
N THR A 30 -6.93 11.39 -10.38
CA THR A 30 -6.96 12.56 -11.28
C THR A 30 -6.69 12.23 -12.74
N LYS A 31 -5.82 11.24 -13.03
CA LYS A 31 -5.42 10.89 -14.40
C LYS A 31 -6.12 9.65 -14.93
N TYR A 32 -6.33 8.65 -14.07
CA TYR A 32 -6.80 7.33 -14.51
C TYR A 32 -8.27 7.07 -14.24
N GLY A 33 -8.98 8.01 -13.58
CA GLY A 33 -10.42 7.91 -13.34
C GLY A 33 -10.82 6.74 -12.44
N PHE A 34 -9.97 6.37 -11.46
CA PHE A 34 -10.26 5.26 -10.52
C PHE A 34 -11.21 5.66 -9.37
N SER A 35 -11.96 6.74 -9.51
CA SER A 35 -12.99 7.14 -8.56
C SER A 35 -14.36 7.14 -9.24
N ASP A 36 -15.28 6.33 -8.73
CA ASP A 36 -16.67 6.33 -9.19
C ASP A 36 -17.37 7.68 -8.95
N ARG A 37 -16.94 8.40 -7.92
CA ARG A 37 -17.50 9.71 -7.54
C ARG A 37 -17.10 10.81 -8.51
N LEU A 38 -15.87 10.79 -9.00
CA LEU A 38 -15.33 11.80 -9.92
C LEU A 38 -15.50 11.42 -11.38
N GLY A 39 -15.74 10.13 -11.66
CA GLY A 39 -15.95 9.61 -13.00
C GLY A 39 -14.68 9.59 -13.84
N LEU A 40 -14.88 9.39 -15.14
CA LEU A 40 -13.81 9.26 -16.14
C LEU A 40 -13.41 10.65 -16.68
N ILE A 41 -13.00 11.55 -15.81
CA ILE A 41 -12.58 12.91 -16.17
C ILE A 41 -11.11 13.07 -15.75
N ASP A 42 -10.31 13.60 -16.67
CA ASP A 42 -8.93 13.96 -16.37
C ASP A 42 -8.90 15.33 -15.65
N TYR A 43 -8.54 15.28 -14.38
CA TYR A 43 -8.34 16.45 -13.51
C TYR A 43 -6.85 16.76 -13.32
N ALA A 44 -5.95 16.06 -13.99
CA ALA A 44 -4.54 16.37 -13.92
C ALA A 44 -4.30 17.75 -14.54
N SER A 45 -3.60 18.61 -13.83
CA SER A 45 -3.07 19.81 -14.42
C SER A 45 -2.05 19.40 -15.49
N SER A 46 -2.22 19.87 -16.72
CA SER A 46 -1.25 19.68 -17.78
C SER A 46 0.01 20.48 -17.46
N ASP A 47 0.87 19.92 -16.62
CA ASP A 47 2.20 20.49 -16.33
C ASP A 47 3.12 20.55 -17.57
N GLU A 48 2.68 19.98 -18.69
CA GLU A 48 3.46 19.95 -19.92
C GLU A 48 3.35 21.24 -20.77
N ASP A 49 2.37 22.10 -20.52
CA ASP A 49 2.16 23.33 -21.31
C ASP A 49 2.70 24.62 -20.66
N GLU A 50 3.28 24.57 -19.47
CA GLU A 50 3.77 25.76 -18.75
C GLU A 50 5.26 26.08 -18.95
N VAL A 51 5.89 25.71 -20.07
CA VAL A 51 7.32 26.04 -20.28
C VAL A 51 7.55 27.50 -20.69
N PHE A 52 6.53 28.33 -20.92
CA PHE A 52 6.83 29.61 -21.58
C PHE A 52 6.12 30.90 -21.17
N ILE A 53 5.48 31.00 -20.01
CA ILE A 53 4.96 32.32 -19.58
C ILE A 53 5.31 32.59 -18.10
N GLY A 54 6.23 33.57 -17.94
CA GLY A 54 6.56 34.36 -16.76
C GLY A 54 6.02 33.98 -15.38
N ARG A 55 6.88 33.90 -14.53
CA ARG A 55 7.15 33.68 -13.10
C ARG A 55 6.09 34.10 -12.06
N ASP A 56 4.80 34.32 -12.38
CA ASP A 56 3.83 34.86 -11.41
C ASP A 56 2.35 34.51 -11.71
N LEU A 57 2.06 33.34 -12.28
CA LEU A 57 0.68 32.88 -12.30
C LEU A 57 0.52 31.75 -11.28
N ALA A 58 -0.22 32.05 -10.21
CA ALA A 58 -0.67 31.09 -9.23
C ALA A 58 -1.17 29.82 -9.95
N HIS A 59 -0.71 28.65 -9.49
CA HIS A 59 -1.20 27.35 -9.94
C HIS A 59 -2.73 27.32 -9.84
N THR A 60 -3.39 27.72 -10.92
CA THR A 60 -4.82 27.76 -10.99
C THR A 60 -5.27 26.34 -11.27
N ARG A 61 -5.78 25.67 -10.25
CA ARG A 61 -6.38 24.34 -10.43
C ARG A 61 -7.47 24.44 -11.48
N PRO A 62 -7.54 23.55 -12.49
CA PRO A 62 -8.53 23.62 -13.56
C PRO A 62 -9.95 23.25 -13.08
N TYR A 63 -10.18 23.10 -11.77
CA TYR A 63 -11.44 22.67 -11.16
C TYR A 63 -11.72 23.43 -9.86
N GLY A 64 -13.02 23.51 -9.50
CA GLY A 64 -13.51 24.21 -8.31
C GLY A 64 -13.15 23.50 -6.99
N GLU A 65 -13.37 24.19 -5.88
CA GLU A 65 -13.10 23.70 -4.51
C GLU A 65 -13.84 22.40 -4.19
N ASP A 66 -15.06 22.20 -4.69
CA ASP A 66 -15.84 20.98 -4.45
C ASP A 66 -15.15 19.75 -5.04
N ILE A 67 -14.61 19.89 -6.26
CA ILE A 67 -13.84 18.82 -6.92
C ILE A 67 -12.50 18.60 -6.22
N ALA A 68 -11.83 19.68 -5.80
CA ALA A 68 -10.58 19.58 -5.04
C ALA A 68 -10.79 18.77 -3.74
N THR A 69 -11.85 19.09 -3.00
CA THR A 69 -12.21 18.35 -1.78
C THR A 69 -12.51 16.90 -2.07
N ALA A 70 -13.28 16.63 -3.14
CA ALA A 70 -13.59 15.24 -3.53
C ALA A 70 -12.32 14.46 -3.91
N ILE A 71 -11.38 15.06 -4.64
CA ILE A 71 -10.10 14.43 -4.96
C ILE A 71 -9.32 14.09 -3.69
N ASP A 72 -9.21 15.04 -2.75
CA ASP A 72 -8.46 14.82 -1.51
C ASP A 72 -9.10 13.73 -0.62
N GLU A 73 -10.44 13.65 -0.58
CA GLU A 73 -11.17 12.59 0.11
C GLU A 73 -10.93 11.21 -0.53
N GLU A 74 -11.01 11.10 -1.87
CA GLU A 74 -10.77 9.85 -2.59
C GLU A 74 -9.33 9.38 -2.44
N VAL A 75 -8.35 10.29 -2.55
CA VAL A 75 -6.93 9.96 -2.30
C VAL A 75 -6.74 9.44 -0.89
N LYS A 76 -7.36 10.09 0.10
CA LYS A 76 -7.29 9.64 1.48
C LYS A 76 -7.90 8.25 1.67
N ASN A 77 -9.06 7.98 1.08
CA ASN A 77 -9.72 6.68 1.16
C ASN A 77 -8.84 5.56 0.59
N ILE A 78 -8.23 5.77 -0.59
CA ILE A 78 -7.31 4.81 -1.21
C ILE A 78 -6.13 4.51 -0.27
N ILE A 79 -5.52 5.54 0.31
CA ILE A 79 -4.38 5.36 1.22
C ILE A 79 -4.82 4.63 2.50
N ASP A 80 -5.94 5.00 3.09
CA ASP A 80 -6.46 4.37 4.32
C ASP A 80 -6.78 2.88 4.09
N ASP A 81 -7.40 2.53 2.95
CA ASP A 81 -7.71 1.14 2.58
C ASP A 81 -6.43 0.32 2.35
N CYS A 82 -5.48 0.86 1.60
CA CYS A 82 -4.18 0.21 1.38
C CYS A 82 -3.41 0.00 2.69
N TYR A 83 -3.44 0.99 3.58
CA TYR A 83 -2.81 0.89 4.89
C TYR A 83 -3.47 -0.20 5.76
N ALA A 84 -4.81 -0.24 5.79
CA ALA A 84 -5.55 -1.26 6.52
C ALA A 84 -5.25 -2.68 5.98
N GLN A 85 -5.19 -2.85 4.66
CA GLN A 85 -4.81 -4.13 4.04
C GLN A 85 -3.37 -4.53 4.38
N ALA A 86 -2.42 -3.61 4.28
CA ALA A 86 -1.02 -3.88 4.63
C ALA A 86 -0.88 -4.29 6.10
N LYS A 87 -1.57 -3.58 7.01
CA LYS A 87 -1.58 -3.90 8.43
C LYS A 87 -2.18 -5.29 8.70
N LYS A 88 -3.27 -5.63 8.02
CA LYS A 88 -3.90 -6.95 8.11
C LYS A 88 -2.94 -8.06 7.68
N ILE A 89 -2.34 -7.94 6.48
CA ILE A 89 -1.40 -8.94 5.95
C ILE A 89 -0.23 -9.17 6.91
N ILE A 90 0.35 -8.10 7.46
CA ILE A 90 1.45 -8.21 8.41
C ILE A 90 0.99 -8.88 9.72
N SER A 91 -0.21 -8.53 10.20
CA SER A 91 -0.74 -9.13 11.44
C SER A 91 -1.03 -10.61 11.28
N GLU A 92 -1.48 -11.05 10.10
CA GLU A 92 -1.75 -12.45 9.78
C GLU A 92 -0.46 -13.29 9.63
N HIS A 93 0.67 -12.64 9.33
CA HIS A 93 1.97 -13.30 9.11
C HIS A 93 3.06 -12.84 10.08
N MET A 94 2.68 -12.52 11.33
CA MET A 94 3.65 -12.06 12.35
C MET A 94 4.70 -13.12 12.67
N ASP A 95 4.30 -14.39 12.67
CA ASP A 95 5.19 -15.53 12.87
C ASP A 95 6.27 -15.65 11.78
N VAL A 96 5.88 -15.42 10.52
CA VAL A 96 6.81 -15.38 9.38
C VAL A 96 7.77 -14.20 9.52
N LEU A 97 7.27 -13.06 9.97
CA LEU A 97 8.09 -11.86 10.19
C LEU A 97 9.14 -12.09 11.29
N GLU A 98 8.76 -12.71 12.40
CA GLU A 98 9.66 -13.03 13.53
C GLU A 98 10.73 -14.04 13.08
N LYS A 99 10.34 -15.15 12.45
CA LYS A 99 11.27 -16.15 11.90
C LYS A 99 12.22 -15.57 10.86
N SER A 100 11.72 -14.67 9.99
CA SER A 100 12.56 -13.98 9.00
C SER A 100 13.61 -13.11 9.68
N SER A 101 13.24 -12.43 10.78
CA SER A 101 14.17 -11.59 11.55
C SER A 101 15.26 -12.42 12.21
N GLU A 102 14.90 -13.55 12.81
CA GLU A 102 15.85 -14.49 13.42
C GLU A 102 16.82 -15.04 12.37
N LEU A 103 16.31 -15.46 11.21
CA LEU A 103 17.13 -15.97 10.12
C LEU A 103 18.13 -14.93 9.59
N LEU A 104 17.69 -13.65 9.50
CA LEU A 104 18.57 -12.55 9.10
C LEU A 104 19.65 -12.24 10.12
N LEU A 105 19.38 -12.43 11.42
CA LEU A 105 20.38 -12.25 12.47
C LEU A 105 21.43 -13.35 12.45
N GLU A 106 21.05 -14.57 12.06
CA GLU A 106 21.99 -15.70 11.97
C GLU A 106 22.84 -15.66 10.69
N LYS A 107 22.19 -15.40 9.53
CA LYS A 107 22.80 -15.58 8.20
C LYS A 107 23.17 -14.28 7.50
N GLU A 108 22.79 -13.13 8.04
CA GLU A 108 22.93 -11.79 7.43
C GLU A 108 22.20 -11.62 6.07
N LYS A 109 21.84 -12.71 5.40
CA LYS A 109 21.12 -12.74 4.13
C LYS A 109 20.13 -13.88 4.14
N VAL A 110 18.93 -13.64 3.58
CA VAL A 110 17.90 -14.65 3.36
C VAL A 110 17.61 -14.70 1.86
N THR A 111 17.67 -15.87 1.27
CA THR A 111 17.29 -16.08 -0.13
C THR A 111 15.78 -16.09 -0.28
N ARG A 112 15.29 -15.97 -1.53
CA ARG A 112 13.86 -16.01 -1.83
C ARG A 112 13.25 -17.35 -1.41
N GLU A 113 13.91 -18.43 -1.71
CA GLU A 113 13.48 -19.80 -1.40
C GLU A 113 13.37 -20.03 0.11
N GLU A 114 14.36 -19.53 0.88
CA GLU A 114 14.32 -19.60 2.34
C GLU A 114 13.18 -18.78 2.94
N PHE A 115 12.90 -17.62 2.36
CA PHE A 115 11.78 -16.78 2.80
C PHE A 115 10.42 -17.39 2.46
N GLU A 116 10.25 -17.93 1.25
CA GLU A 116 9.01 -18.60 0.82
C GLU A 116 8.72 -19.85 1.67
N ALA A 117 9.74 -20.63 2.05
CA ALA A 117 9.61 -21.79 2.92
C ALA A 117 9.10 -21.46 4.34
N LEU A 118 9.18 -20.19 4.79
CA LEU A 118 8.64 -19.78 6.08
C LEU A 118 7.11 -19.74 6.08
N PHE A 119 6.49 -19.51 4.92
CA PHE A 119 5.04 -19.55 4.77
C PHE A 119 4.49 -20.98 4.76
N ASP A 120 5.21 -21.94 4.15
CA ASP A 120 4.79 -23.32 4.05
C ASP A 120 4.82 -24.01 5.41
N ASN A 121 5.72 -23.64 6.31
CA ASN A 121 5.81 -24.16 7.67
C ASN A 121 4.77 -23.59 8.65
N GLY A 122 3.99 -22.59 8.24
CA GLY A 122 2.91 -21.99 9.05
C GLY A 122 1.52 -22.58 8.81
N SER A 123 1.32 -23.39 7.76
CA SER A 123 0.04 -24.01 7.42
C SER A 123 -0.12 -25.46 7.90
N GLY A 124 0.73 -25.89 8.82
CA GLY A 124 0.74 -27.26 9.34
C GLY A 124 0.16 -27.40 10.74
N THR A 125 -1.13 -27.12 10.94
CA THR A 125 -1.94 -27.77 12.00
C THR A 125 -3.40 -27.73 11.58
N ASP A 126 -3.92 -28.92 11.47
CA ASP A 126 -5.29 -29.40 11.52
C ASP A 126 -5.85 -29.95 10.20
N ASP A 127 -5.20 -31.01 9.71
CA ASP A 127 -5.94 -32.09 9.05
C ASP A 127 -5.68 -33.42 9.79
N ASP A 128 -6.24 -33.51 11.00
CA ASP A 128 -6.39 -34.76 11.71
C ASP A 128 -7.78 -35.31 11.46
N GLY A 129 -7.81 -36.32 10.57
CA GLY A 129 -8.61 -37.50 10.83
C GLY A 129 -10.11 -37.37 10.69
N ILE A 130 -10.64 -37.62 9.49
CA ILE A 130 -11.86 -38.41 9.42
C ILE A 130 -11.54 -39.67 8.64
N MET A 131 -11.09 -40.63 9.41
CA MET A 131 -11.05 -42.06 9.02
C MET A 131 -12.44 -42.53 8.62
N GLY A 132 -12.42 -43.24 7.51
CA GLY A 132 -13.59 -43.91 6.94
C GLY A 132 -14.43 -44.74 7.91
N THR A 133 -15.69 -44.70 7.66
CA THR A 133 -16.57 -45.79 8.04
C THR A 133 -17.19 -46.34 6.78
N THR A 134 -16.61 -47.42 6.32
CA THR A 134 -17.25 -48.42 5.43
C THR A 134 -18.44 -48.97 6.16
N ILE A 135 -19.61 -48.88 5.58
CA ILE A 135 -20.75 -49.73 5.96
C ILE A 135 -21.18 -50.49 4.71
N ALA A 136 -21.25 -51.74 4.92
CA ALA A 136 -21.70 -52.84 4.08
C ALA A 136 -23.00 -52.61 3.29
#